data_0f53c46fe579bdee14ae3dd570eee991
#
_entry.id   0f53c46fe579bdee14ae3dd570eee991
#
_cell.length_a   1.000
_cell.length_b   1.000
_cell.length_c   1.000
_cell.angle_alpha   90.00
_cell.angle_beta   90.00
_cell.angle_gamma   90.00
#
_symmetry.space_group_name_H-M   'P 1'
#
loop_
_entity.id
_entity.type
_entity.pdbx_description
1 polymer ?
#
loop_
_entity_poly.entity_id
_entity_poly.type
_entity_poly.pdbx_seq_one_letter_code
_entity_poly.pdbx_strand_id
1 'polypeptide(L)'
;DRGRIRFNGVNLVGAACFPDHAHAERLAERLARLGLNIVRIHYIDTWAYGSNFMKAPMAALYRRDPSSSRLVDEAQRDRLEYLIAQLKRRGVYINMNLHVAQELDERDGVPKTPWANRGVDFFYAPLIEKEKEYARDVLGHVNPYTGLALKDDPCLAMVEINNENGMFSTWPNGLLDGGERFGAVYRDEFRRQWQAFSGSTKDYLRARAPGPSYTPAETNAFFRFLAHVDATYFDAMRACLKDELGVRVPICATQIDYCTPHTLARQDIVDIHLYWTHPGMDGEVPAGVDLRRGPHRNVPWCFRNVSLVASRRHAAAYDEDFVTHRATMRVKGRPFMVSETASPYPNWYGAEFNPFMRALAAFQDWGAVITHSWNNDLDPEPDRVTFFFSFAGRTDCVAHFPAMAAMFLRGDVAPAVHTRGFVTSPD
;
A
#
# COMPACT_ATOMS: atom_id res chain seq x y z
N ASP A 1 -28.17 -5.00 -16.78
CA ASP A 1 -27.64 -5.40 -15.49
C ASP A 1 -26.11 -5.41 -15.58
N ARG A 2 -25.44 -4.44 -14.99
CA ARG A 2 -23.98 -4.40 -14.96
C ARG A 2 -23.56 -5.25 -13.79
N GLY A 3 -23.31 -6.54 -14.05
CA GLY A 3 -22.89 -7.51 -13.06
C GLY A 3 -21.72 -7.02 -12.22
N ARG A 4 -21.55 -7.60 -11.04
CA ARG A 4 -20.42 -7.34 -10.15
C ARG A 4 -19.10 -7.66 -10.85
N ILE A 5 -18.13 -6.73 -10.78
CA ILE A 5 -16.77 -6.95 -11.27
C ILE A 5 -15.90 -7.42 -10.09
N ARG A 6 -15.12 -8.47 -10.30
CA ARG A 6 -14.00 -8.87 -9.44
C ARG A 6 -12.68 -8.52 -10.12
N PHE A 7 -11.66 -8.24 -9.34
CA PHE A 7 -10.36 -7.85 -9.85
C PHE A 7 -9.27 -8.86 -9.44
N ASN A 8 -8.62 -9.43 -10.43
CA ASN A 8 -7.46 -10.30 -10.30
C ASN A 8 -6.25 -9.58 -10.88
N GLY A 9 -5.28 -9.22 -10.05
CA GLY A 9 -4.25 -8.29 -10.47
C GLY A 9 -2.87 -8.53 -9.93
N VAL A 10 -2.01 -7.59 -10.30
CA VAL A 10 -0.61 -7.52 -9.88
C VAL A 10 -0.19 -6.08 -9.57
N ASN A 11 0.81 -5.93 -8.71
CA ASN A 11 1.48 -4.66 -8.48
C ASN A 11 2.59 -4.45 -9.50
N LEU A 12 2.67 -3.27 -10.09
CA LEU A 12 3.87 -2.70 -10.66
C LEU A 12 4.44 -1.68 -9.67
N VAL A 13 5.73 -1.76 -9.37
CA VAL A 13 6.32 -1.02 -8.24
C VAL A 13 7.49 -0.18 -8.72
N GLY A 14 7.48 1.11 -8.39
CA GLY A 14 8.58 2.02 -8.70
C GLY A 14 8.94 2.02 -10.18
N ALA A 15 10.18 1.63 -10.51
CA ALA A 15 10.68 1.64 -11.88
C ALA A 15 9.84 0.81 -12.87
N ALA A 16 9.20 -0.25 -12.42
CA ALA A 16 8.32 -1.07 -13.26
C ALA A 16 7.06 -0.33 -13.76
N CYS A 17 6.74 0.82 -13.17
CA CYS A 17 5.64 1.68 -13.63
C CYS A 17 6.03 2.55 -14.84
N PHE A 18 7.30 2.59 -15.21
CA PHE A 18 7.85 3.49 -16.23
C PHE A 18 8.61 2.74 -17.33
N PRO A 19 8.08 1.66 -17.91
CA PRO A 19 8.71 0.96 -19.02
C PRO A 19 8.78 1.88 -20.25
N ASP A 20 9.72 1.63 -21.16
CA ASP A 20 9.65 2.24 -22.48
C ASP A 20 8.40 1.76 -23.25
N HIS A 21 8.06 2.44 -24.32
CA HIS A 21 6.83 2.16 -25.07
C HIS A 21 6.75 0.70 -25.58
N ALA A 22 7.84 0.17 -26.10
CA ALA A 22 7.87 -1.20 -26.63
C ALA A 22 7.68 -2.24 -25.50
N HIS A 23 8.28 -1.99 -24.34
CA HIS A 23 8.08 -2.83 -23.16
C HIS A 23 6.66 -2.69 -22.59
N ALA A 24 6.09 -1.48 -22.59
CA ALA A 24 4.71 -1.26 -22.12
C ALA A 24 3.69 -2.07 -22.94
N GLU A 25 3.86 -2.13 -24.25
CA GLU A 25 2.99 -2.92 -25.14
C GLU A 25 3.05 -4.42 -24.83
N ARG A 26 4.27 -4.97 -24.73
CA ARG A 26 4.47 -6.39 -24.40
C ARG A 26 3.97 -6.76 -23.01
N LEU A 27 4.28 -5.90 -22.03
CA LEU A 27 3.84 -6.09 -20.65
C LEU A 27 2.32 -6.12 -20.55
N ALA A 28 1.64 -5.14 -21.13
CA ALA A 28 0.18 -5.06 -21.10
C ALA A 28 -0.47 -6.27 -21.81
N GLU A 29 0.10 -6.72 -22.93
CA GLU A 29 -0.37 -7.92 -23.62
C GLU A 29 -0.17 -9.18 -22.77
N ARG A 30 0.99 -9.34 -22.15
CA ARG A 30 1.29 -10.48 -21.29
C ARG A 30 0.37 -10.56 -20.09
N LEU A 31 0.15 -9.44 -19.39
CA LEU A 31 -0.75 -9.38 -18.25
C LEU A 31 -2.19 -9.76 -18.65
N ALA A 32 -2.69 -9.21 -19.74
CA ALA A 32 -4.03 -9.55 -20.25
C ALA A 32 -4.16 -11.03 -20.61
N ARG A 33 -3.16 -11.62 -21.29
CA ARG A 33 -3.14 -13.06 -21.63
C ARG A 33 -3.13 -13.97 -20.39
N LEU A 34 -2.57 -13.51 -19.29
CA LEU A 34 -2.59 -14.22 -18.02
C LEU A 34 -3.93 -14.09 -17.29
N GLY A 35 -4.92 -13.37 -17.85
CA GLY A 35 -6.22 -13.16 -17.23
C GLY A 35 -6.19 -12.16 -16.09
N LEU A 36 -5.20 -11.28 -16.08
CA LEU A 36 -5.11 -10.19 -15.12
C LEU A 36 -5.92 -9.01 -15.67
N ASN A 37 -6.86 -8.51 -14.88
CA ASN A 37 -7.75 -7.43 -15.29
C ASN A 37 -7.57 -6.14 -14.48
N ILE A 38 -6.57 -6.08 -13.60
CA ILE A 38 -6.20 -4.87 -12.88
C ILE A 38 -4.69 -4.83 -12.61
N VAL A 39 -4.12 -3.63 -12.67
CA VAL A 39 -2.75 -3.33 -12.24
C VAL A 39 -2.81 -2.26 -11.16
N ARG A 40 -2.14 -2.50 -10.04
CA ARG A 40 -1.89 -1.48 -9.03
C ARG A 40 -0.58 -0.78 -9.37
N ILE A 41 -0.67 0.53 -9.62
CA ILE A 41 0.47 1.42 -9.83
C ILE A 41 0.93 1.89 -8.45
N HIS A 42 2.16 1.58 -8.08
CA HIS A 42 2.66 1.70 -6.72
C HIS A 42 4.08 2.27 -6.66
N TYR A 43 4.40 3.07 -5.64
CA TYR A 43 5.72 3.69 -5.45
C TYR A 43 6.18 4.59 -6.62
N ILE A 44 5.28 5.45 -7.12
CA ILE A 44 5.63 6.41 -8.17
C ILE A 44 5.95 7.81 -7.63
N ASP A 45 5.78 8.03 -6.34
CA ASP A 45 5.92 9.32 -5.66
C ASP A 45 7.32 9.59 -5.11
N THR A 46 8.23 8.62 -5.13
CA THR A 46 9.53 8.76 -4.47
C THR A 46 10.68 8.09 -5.19
N TRP A 47 11.86 8.71 -5.07
CA TRP A 47 13.16 8.14 -5.44
C TRP A 47 13.84 7.41 -4.27
N ALA A 48 13.36 7.62 -3.04
CA ALA A 48 14.10 7.26 -1.83
C ALA A 48 14.08 5.76 -1.52
N TYR A 49 13.02 5.06 -1.91
CA TYR A 49 12.79 3.67 -1.46
C TYR A 49 13.80 2.66 -2.02
N GLY A 50 14.27 2.83 -3.26
CA GLY A 50 15.09 1.81 -3.92
C GLY A 50 16.58 1.88 -3.67
N SER A 51 17.09 3.02 -3.25
CA SER A 51 18.54 3.17 -3.09
C SER A 51 19.13 2.31 -1.98
N ASN A 52 18.35 1.98 -0.95
CA ASN A 52 18.84 1.27 0.24
C ASN A 52 18.32 -0.16 0.38
N PHE A 53 17.14 -0.48 -0.14
CA PHE A 53 16.50 -1.78 0.08
C PHE A 53 16.51 -2.70 -1.15
N MET A 54 16.30 -2.17 -2.33
CA MET A 54 16.05 -2.99 -3.52
C MET A 54 17.16 -2.97 -4.57
N LYS A 55 18.18 -2.14 -4.46
CA LYS A 55 19.27 -1.97 -5.45
C LYS A 55 18.83 -1.78 -6.91
N ALA A 56 17.52 -1.64 -7.15
CA ALA A 56 16.98 -1.40 -8.46
C ALA A 56 17.19 0.08 -8.85
N PRO A 57 17.38 0.38 -10.12
CA PRO A 57 17.31 1.75 -10.58
C PRO A 57 15.90 2.26 -10.27
N MET A 58 15.81 3.34 -9.50
CA MET A 58 14.55 3.95 -9.14
C MET A 58 14.09 4.88 -10.24
N ALA A 59 12.82 4.83 -10.52
CA ALA A 59 12.13 5.85 -11.29
C ALA A 59 10.93 6.34 -10.46
N ALA A 60 10.67 7.62 -10.53
CA ALA A 60 9.54 8.26 -9.91
C ALA A 60 8.94 9.29 -10.88
N LEU A 61 7.71 9.71 -10.62
CA LEU A 61 7.05 10.74 -11.43
C LEU A 61 7.77 12.09 -11.34
N TYR A 62 8.41 12.35 -10.20
CA TYR A 62 9.19 13.57 -9.98
C TYR A 62 10.68 13.33 -10.23
N ARG A 63 11.35 14.27 -10.89
CA ARG A 63 12.79 14.23 -11.11
C ARG A 63 13.55 14.67 -9.85
N ARG A 64 14.79 14.21 -9.74
CA ARG A 64 15.72 14.76 -8.74
C ARG A 64 16.16 16.15 -9.20
N ASP A 65 15.81 17.16 -8.42
CA ASP A 65 16.17 18.54 -8.70
C ASP A 65 16.61 19.23 -7.41
N PRO A 66 17.69 20.04 -7.45
CA PRO A 66 18.17 20.73 -6.25
C PRO A 66 17.24 21.84 -5.77
N SER A 67 16.30 22.31 -6.58
CA SER A 67 15.38 23.39 -6.23
C SER A 67 14.07 22.91 -5.63
N SER A 68 13.63 21.69 -5.95
CA SER A 68 12.38 21.11 -5.46
C SER A 68 12.36 19.60 -5.68
N SER A 69 11.73 18.89 -4.77
CA SER A 69 11.46 17.45 -4.93
C SER A 69 10.20 17.15 -5.75
N ARG A 70 9.52 18.19 -6.25
CA ARG A 70 8.18 18.10 -6.85
C ARG A 70 8.13 18.49 -8.34
N LEU A 71 9.27 18.59 -8.99
CA LEU A 71 9.30 18.86 -10.43
C LEU A 71 9.04 17.57 -11.20
N VAL A 72 7.98 17.55 -11.98
CA VAL A 72 7.63 16.40 -12.79
C VAL A 72 8.73 16.06 -13.79
N ASP A 73 9.04 14.79 -13.91
CA ASP A 73 9.86 14.24 -14.98
C ASP A 73 8.95 13.89 -16.16
N GLU A 74 8.94 14.72 -17.18
CA GLU A 74 8.04 14.55 -18.32
C GLU A 74 8.32 13.27 -19.11
N ALA A 75 9.55 12.76 -19.10
CA ALA A 75 9.86 11.48 -19.72
C ALA A 75 9.27 10.31 -18.94
N GLN A 76 9.24 10.38 -17.60
CA GLN A 76 8.60 9.38 -16.76
C GLN A 76 7.07 9.49 -16.85
N ARG A 77 6.52 10.71 -16.91
CA ARG A 77 5.09 10.92 -17.15
C ARG A 77 4.65 10.28 -18.46
N ASP A 78 5.36 10.54 -19.55
CA ASP A 78 5.10 9.95 -20.86
C ASP A 78 5.05 8.41 -20.79
N ARG A 79 6.04 7.79 -20.17
CA ARG A 79 6.10 6.32 -20.02
C ARG A 79 4.93 5.77 -19.20
N LEU A 80 4.61 6.39 -18.06
CA LEU A 80 3.49 5.97 -17.22
C LEU A 80 2.16 6.09 -17.97
N GLU A 81 1.93 7.21 -18.64
CA GLU A 81 0.71 7.47 -19.38
C GLU A 81 0.55 6.55 -20.59
N TYR A 82 1.66 6.26 -21.28
CA TYR A 82 1.65 5.26 -22.37
C TYR A 82 1.33 3.86 -21.84
N LEU A 83 1.94 3.46 -20.72
CA LEU A 83 1.61 2.17 -20.08
C LEU A 83 0.13 2.09 -19.71
N ILE A 84 -0.44 3.11 -19.09
CA ILE A 84 -1.87 3.17 -18.75
C ILE A 84 -2.73 3.01 -20.00
N ALA A 85 -2.39 3.68 -21.10
CA ALA A 85 -3.10 3.56 -22.37
C ALA A 85 -3.02 2.14 -22.95
N GLN A 86 -1.86 1.46 -22.84
CA GLN A 86 -1.71 0.07 -23.32
C GLN A 86 -2.50 -0.92 -22.47
N LEU A 87 -2.53 -0.75 -21.14
CA LEU A 87 -3.35 -1.54 -20.23
C LEU A 87 -4.84 -1.37 -20.56
N LYS A 88 -5.31 -0.11 -20.68
CA LYS A 88 -6.68 0.23 -21.07
C LYS A 88 -7.11 -0.46 -22.38
N ARG A 89 -6.29 -0.38 -23.43
CA ARG A 89 -6.57 -1.00 -24.73
C ARG A 89 -6.81 -2.51 -24.64
N ARG A 90 -6.26 -3.16 -23.61
CA ARG A 90 -6.39 -4.59 -23.36
C ARG A 90 -7.40 -4.95 -22.27
N GLY A 91 -8.21 -3.97 -21.83
CA GLY A 91 -9.24 -4.18 -20.82
C GLY A 91 -8.70 -4.39 -19.41
N VAL A 92 -7.48 -3.95 -19.15
CA VAL A 92 -6.86 -3.98 -17.81
C VAL A 92 -7.10 -2.64 -17.11
N TYR A 93 -7.71 -2.71 -15.95
CA TYR A 93 -8.01 -1.56 -15.11
C TYR A 93 -6.80 -1.10 -14.30
N ILE A 94 -6.90 0.11 -13.75
CA ILE A 94 -5.88 0.72 -12.91
C ILE A 94 -6.42 0.87 -11.47
N ASN A 95 -5.65 0.39 -10.50
CA ASN A 95 -5.71 0.83 -9.12
C ASN A 95 -4.56 1.82 -8.90
N MET A 96 -4.87 3.09 -8.64
CA MET A 96 -3.85 4.11 -8.43
C MET A 96 -3.60 4.30 -6.94
N ASN A 97 -2.43 3.88 -6.48
CA ASN A 97 -1.96 4.18 -5.15
C ASN A 97 -1.22 5.53 -5.18
N LEU A 98 -1.74 6.52 -4.47
CA LEU A 98 -1.21 7.88 -4.50
C LEU A 98 0.05 8.01 -3.64
N HIS A 99 -0.12 8.06 -2.34
CA HIS A 99 0.98 8.36 -1.45
C HIS A 99 1.63 7.10 -0.86
N VAL A 100 2.96 7.04 -0.90
CA VAL A 100 3.74 5.93 -0.31
C VAL A 100 4.89 6.42 0.54
N ALA A 101 5.77 7.26 -0.02
CA ALA A 101 7.02 7.58 0.63
C ALA A 101 7.66 8.90 0.16
N GLN A 102 6.88 9.85 -0.30
CA GLN A 102 7.41 11.14 -0.75
C GLN A 102 8.12 11.85 0.40
N GLU A 103 9.39 12.22 0.19
CA GLU A 103 10.15 13.03 1.14
C GLU A 103 10.16 14.48 0.67
N LEU A 104 9.77 15.39 1.57
CA LEU A 104 9.70 16.82 1.35
C LEU A 104 10.60 17.57 2.33
N ASP A 105 10.99 18.78 1.98
CA ASP A 105 11.81 19.62 2.84
C ASP A 105 11.57 21.12 2.56
N GLU A 106 12.45 21.96 3.08
CA GLU A 106 12.37 23.41 2.97
C GLU A 106 12.32 23.91 1.52
N ARG A 107 12.85 23.16 0.57
CA ARG A 107 12.75 23.46 -0.87
C ARG A 107 11.31 23.42 -1.38
N ASP A 108 10.47 22.63 -0.71
CA ASP A 108 9.06 22.44 -1.03
C ASP A 108 8.14 23.29 -0.14
N GLY A 109 8.74 24.15 0.71
CA GLY A 109 8.04 25.05 1.62
C GLY A 109 7.53 24.39 2.88
N VAL A 110 8.07 23.23 3.26
CA VAL A 110 7.73 22.51 4.50
C VAL A 110 8.99 22.12 5.27
N PRO A 111 8.93 21.92 6.60
CA PRO A 111 10.06 21.40 7.33
C PRO A 111 10.43 20.01 6.81
N LYS A 112 11.73 19.66 6.87
CA LYS A 112 12.19 18.35 6.44
C LYS A 112 11.38 17.24 7.09
N THR A 113 10.78 16.39 6.24
CA THR A 113 9.97 15.27 6.71
C THR A 113 10.83 14.10 7.20
N PRO A 114 10.33 13.30 8.14
CA PRO A 114 10.93 12.01 8.46
C PRO A 114 10.82 11.08 7.23
N TRP A 115 11.53 9.95 7.31
CA TRP A 115 11.49 8.96 6.24
C TRP A 115 10.06 8.58 5.85
N ALA A 116 9.77 8.63 4.55
CA ALA A 116 8.50 8.30 3.94
C ALA A 116 7.30 9.12 4.49
N ASN A 117 7.53 10.31 5.02
CA ASN A 117 6.53 11.17 5.67
C ASN A 117 5.73 10.48 6.79
N ARG A 118 6.07 9.29 7.18
CA ARG A 118 5.24 8.43 8.02
C ARG A 118 4.80 9.13 9.29
N GLY A 119 3.49 9.36 9.35
CA GLY A 119 2.75 9.92 10.46
C GLY A 119 2.68 11.44 10.52
N VAL A 120 3.60 12.20 9.94
CA VAL A 120 3.53 13.67 9.97
C VAL A 120 2.55 14.22 8.96
N ASP A 121 2.35 13.54 7.87
CA ASP A 121 1.36 13.80 6.84
C ASP A 121 -0.10 13.73 7.37
N PHE A 122 -0.34 12.99 8.42
CA PHE A 122 -1.68 12.82 8.99
C PHE A 122 -2.18 14.03 9.80
N PHE A 123 -1.29 14.84 10.33
CA PHE A 123 -1.68 15.94 11.21
C PHE A 123 -1.04 17.29 10.88
N TYR A 124 -0.09 17.34 9.97
CA TYR A 124 0.55 18.60 9.60
C TYR A 124 -0.07 19.17 8.33
N ALA A 125 -0.95 20.16 8.49
CA ALA A 125 -1.78 20.70 7.42
C ALA A 125 -1.01 21.08 6.14
N PRO A 126 0.19 21.70 6.19
CA PRO A 126 0.94 21.99 4.96
C PRO A 126 1.34 20.74 4.16
N LEU A 127 1.60 19.60 4.83
CA LEU A 127 1.88 18.35 4.13
C LEU A 127 0.63 17.75 3.49
N ILE A 128 -0.52 17.82 4.17
CA ILE A 128 -1.80 17.39 3.60
C ILE A 128 -2.10 18.16 2.29
N GLU A 129 -1.82 19.46 2.26
CA GLU A 129 -1.98 20.24 1.02
C GLU A 129 -1.01 19.79 -0.08
N LYS A 130 0.24 19.43 0.26
CA LYS A 130 1.19 18.87 -0.71
C LYS A 130 0.72 17.54 -1.30
N GLU A 131 0.09 16.69 -0.50
CA GLU A 131 -0.50 15.44 -0.99
C GLU A 131 -1.72 15.67 -1.88
N LYS A 132 -2.55 16.66 -1.56
CA LYS A 132 -3.64 17.07 -2.44
C LYS A 132 -3.14 17.63 -3.78
N GLU A 133 -2.06 18.44 -3.76
CA GLU A 133 -1.39 18.90 -4.99
C GLU A 133 -0.91 17.71 -5.83
N TYR A 134 -0.26 16.72 -5.18
CA TYR A 134 0.18 15.50 -5.85
C TYR A 134 -0.98 14.71 -6.46
N ALA A 135 -2.08 14.57 -5.75
CA ALA A 135 -3.27 13.91 -6.27
C ALA A 135 -3.84 14.62 -7.50
N ARG A 136 -3.81 15.96 -7.52
CA ARG A 136 -4.22 16.76 -8.69
C ARG A 136 -3.30 16.52 -9.88
N ASP A 137 -1.97 16.47 -9.65
CA ASP A 137 -0.98 16.22 -10.69
C ASP A 137 -1.15 14.84 -11.33
N VAL A 138 -1.34 13.80 -10.52
CA VAL A 138 -1.45 12.41 -11.00
C VAL A 138 -2.79 12.13 -11.69
N LEU A 139 -3.88 12.60 -11.09
CA LEU A 139 -5.23 12.25 -11.53
C LEU A 139 -5.81 13.26 -12.53
N GLY A 140 -5.34 14.50 -12.51
CA GLY A 140 -5.91 15.60 -13.31
C GLY A 140 -5.21 15.85 -14.64
N HIS A 141 -3.99 15.36 -14.83
CA HIS A 141 -3.30 15.53 -16.11
C HIS A 141 -3.99 14.75 -17.24
N VAL A 142 -4.14 15.39 -18.40
CA VAL A 142 -4.77 14.75 -19.57
C VAL A 142 -3.73 13.88 -20.27
N ASN A 143 -3.92 12.59 -20.19
CA ASN A 143 -3.07 11.60 -20.85
C ASN A 143 -3.19 11.76 -22.39
N PRO A 144 -2.11 12.10 -23.10
CA PRO A 144 -2.15 12.34 -24.55
C PRO A 144 -2.54 11.10 -25.38
N TYR A 145 -2.38 9.90 -24.83
CA TYR A 145 -2.65 8.65 -25.52
C TYR A 145 -4.11 8.18 -25.37
N THR A 146 -4.82 8.67 -24.35
CA THR A 146 -6.23 8.34 -24.13
C THR A 146 -7.16 9.54 -24.34
N GLY A 147 -6.64 10.74 -24.34
CA GLY A 147 -7.37 12.00 -24.44
C GLY A 147 -8.18 12.34 -23.18
N LEU A 148 -7.96 11.64 -22.07
CA LEU A 148 -8.70 11.80 -20.82
C LEU A 148 -7.73 12.01 -19.65
N ALA A 149 -8.14 12.79 -18.67
CA ALA A 149 -7.50 12.78 -17.36
C ALA A 149 -7.79 11.45 -16.66
N LEU A 150 -6.84 10.93 -15.89
CA LEU A 150 -7.01 9.60 -15.28
C LEU A 150 -8.27 9.53 -14.41
N LYS A 151 -8.61 10.62 -13.67
CA LYS A 151 -9.85 10.71 -12.87
C LYS A 151 -11.15 10.52 -13.67
N ASP A 152 -11.11 10.81 -14.97
CA ASP A 152 -12.26 10.71 -15.90
C ASP A 152 -12.17 9.48 -16.81
N ASP A 153 -11.04 8.77 -16.77
CA ASP A 153 -10.82 7.61 -17.62
C ASP A 153 -11.51 6.37 -17.03
N PRO A 154 -12.37 5.67 -17.82
CA PRO A 154 -13.06 4.48 -17.35
C PRO A 154 -12.13 3.30 -17.01
N CYS A 155 -10.85 3.34 -17.35
CA CYS A 155 -9.89 2.34 -16.91
C CYS A 155 -9.49 2.49 -15.45
N LEU A 156 -9.68 3.65 -14.82
CA LEU A 156 -9.47 3.79 -13.39
C LEU A 156 -10.56 3.03 -12.64
N ALA A 157 -10.17 2.04 -11.84
CA ALA A 157 -11.10 1.22 -11.05
C ALA A 157 -11.24 1.75 -9.62
N MET A 158 -10.17 2.23 -9.03
CA MET A 158 -10.12 2.72 -7.67
C MET A 158 -8.88 3.60 -7.43
N VAL A 159 -8.92 4.36 -6.34
CA VAL A 159 -7.81 5.19 -5.84
C VAL A 159 -7.53 4.81 -4.40
N GLU A 160 -6.26 4.60 -4.06
CA GLU A 160 -5.79 4.47 -2.68
C GLU A 160 -5.11 5.77 -2.26
N ILE A 161 -5.48 6.30 -1.09
CA ILE A 161 -4.94 7.57 -0.59
C ILE A 161 -3.50 7.37 -0.13
N ASN A 162 -3.26 6.39 0.74
CA ASN A 162 -1.95 6.19 1.36
C ASN A 162 -1.64 4.69 1.51
N ASN A 163 -0.38 4.33 1.38
CA ASN A 163 0.09 2.96 1.52
C ASN A 163 0.68 2.73 2.90
N GLU A 164 0.19 1.70 3.61
CA GLU A 164 0.79 1.18 4.85
C GLU A 164 1.18 2.26 5.86
N ASN A 165 0.35 3.25 6.03
CA ASN A 165 0.61 4.39 6.90
C ASN A 165 -0.64 4.76 7.71
N GLY A 166 -0.43 5.20 8.95
CA GLY A 166 -1.48 5.59 9.89
C GLY A 166 -0.93 5.78 11.28
N MET A 167 -1.68 6.46 12.14
CA MET A 167 -1.24 6.77 13.49
C MET A 167 -1.05 5.51 14.35
N PHE A 168 -1.84 4.45 14.09
CA PHE A 168 -1.74 3.18 14.82
C PHE A 168 -0.51 2.35 14.46
N SER A 169 0.16 2.63 13.35
CA SER A 169 1.48 2.06 13.04
C SER A 169 2.62 3.00 13.43
N THR A 170 2.42 4.30 13.30
CA THR A 170 3.42 5.34 13.60
C THR A 170 3.73 5.40 15.09
N TRP A 171 2.70 5.45 15.93
CA TRP A 171 2.87 5.55 17.38
C TRP A 171 3.57 4.33 17.99
N PRO A 172 3.16 3.06 17.76
CA PRO A 172 3.81 1.90 18.38
C PRO A 172 5.28 1.73 17.98
N ASN A 173 5.64 2.25 16.80
CA ASN A 173 7.02 2.23 16.32
C ASN A 173 7.92 3.29 16.98
N GLY A 174 7.37 4.13 17.87
CA GLY A 174 8.09 5.17 18.57
C GLY A 174 8.50 6.34 17.68
N LEU A 175 7.89 6.50 16.52
CA LEU A 175 8.20 7.61 15.61
C LEU A 175 7.82 8.98 16.22
N LEU A 176 6.83 9.01 17.12
CA LEU A 176 6.38 10.19 17.84
C LEU A 176 7.13 10.42 19.18
N ASP A 177 8.01 9.51 19.59
CA ASP A 177 8.64 9.56 20.91
C ASP A 177 9.72 10.63 21.05
N GLY A 178 10.05 11.28 19.98
CA GLY A 178 11.11 12.30 19.96
C GLY A 178 12.41 11.77 19.32
N GLY A 179 13.43 12.59 19.37
CA GLY A 179 14.70 12.34 18.69
C GLY A 179 14.84 13.16 17.40
N GLU A 180 15.99 13.05 16.75
CA GLU A 180 16.34 13.86 15.58
C GLU A 180 15.46 13.57 14.35
N ARG A 181 14.88 12.37 14.28
CA ARG A 181 14.07 11.92 13.12
C ARG A 181 12.69 12.58 13.03
N PHE A 182 12.15 13.01 14.18
CA PHE A 182 10.85 13.66 14.25
C PHE A 182 11.06 15.11 14.71
N GLY A 183 11.17 16.02 13.77
CA GLY A 183 11.52 17.42 14.00
C GLY A 183 10.66 18.11 15.07
N ALA A 184 11.20 19.11 15.73
CA ALA A 184 10.50 19.82 16.82
C ALA A 184 9.15 20.37 16.36
N VAL A 185 9.09 20.92 15.16
CA VAL A 185 7.86 21.49 14.57
C VAL A 185 6.71 20.47 14.55
N TYR A 186 6.98 19.24 14.13
CA TYR A 186 5.97 18.18 14.07
C TYR A 186 5.53 17.73 15.47
N ARG A 187 6.48 17.60 16.41
CA ARG A 187 6.18 17.21 17.79
C ARG A 187 5.32 18.27 18.50
N ASP A 188 5.64 19.53 18.29
CA ASP A 188 4.93 20.64 18.92
C ASP A 188 3.51 20.76 18.36
N GLU A 189 3.34 20.56 17.05
CA GLU A 189 2.03 20.52 16.42
C GLU A 189 1.19 19.32 16.90
N PHE A 190 1.77 18.12 16.96
CA PHE A 190 1.08 16.94 17.48
C PHE A 190 0.67 17.10 18.95
N ARG A 191 1.56 17.68 19.78
CA ARG A 191 1.26 18.02 21.18
C ARG A 191 0.13 19.02 21.28
N ARG A 192 0.15 20.07 20.47
CA ARG A 192 -0.88 21.08 20.43
C ARG A 192 -2.26 20.47 20.09
N GLN A 193 -2.31 19.61 19.11
CA GLN A 193 -3.55 18.92 18.70
C GLN A 193 -4.04 17.97 19.81
N TRP A 194 -3.13 17.21 20.43
CA TRP A 194 -3.49 16.36 21.56
C TRP A 194 -4.10 17.16 22.72
N GLN A 195 -3.46 18.27 23.10
CA GLN A 195 -3.93 19.11 24.19
C GLN A 195 -5.28 19.75 23.87
N ALA A 196 -5.48 20.19 22.62
CA ALA A 196 -6.76 20.71 22.17
C ALA A 196 -7.87 19.64 22.21
N PHE A 197 -7.56 18.41 21.80
CA PHE A 197 -8.51 17.29 21.80
C PHE A 197 -8.87 16.82 23.21
N SER A 198 -7.86 16.68 24.07
CA SER A 198 -8.04 16.12 25.42
C SER A 198 -8.48 17.15 26.48
N GLY A 199 -8.29 18.43 26.23
CA GLY A 199 -8.43 19.50 27.24
C GLY A 199 -7.34 19.47 28.30
N SER A 200 -6.32 18.63 28.17
CA SER A 200 -5.22 18.45 29.15
C SER A 200 -4.00 19.24 28.72
N THR A 201 -3.24 19.73 29.70
CA THR A 201 -1.90 20.30 29.47
C THR A 201 -0.80 19.26 29.45
N LYS A 202 -1.13 17.99 29.73
CA LYS A 202 -0.22 16.84 29.71
C LYS A 202 0.32 16.60 28.31
N ASP A 203 1.60 16.24 28.20
CA ASP A 203 2.17 15.80 26.90
C ASP A 203 1.51 14.51 26.43
N TYR A 204 1.61 14.19 25.13
CA TYR A 204 1.05 12.97 24.58
C TYR A 204 1.77 11.70 25.07
N LEU A 205 1.06 10.57 25.02
CA LEU A 205 1.59 9.26 25.43
C LEU A 205 2.72 8.82 24.49
N ARG A 206 3.87 8.51 25.08
CA ARG A 206 5.03 7.95 24.37
C ARG A 206 4.92 6.42 24.31
N ALA A 207 5.27 5.83 23.16
CA ALA A 207 5.19 4.39 22.99
C ALA A 207 6.40 3.64 23.54
N ARG A 208 7.59 4.22 23.41
CA ARG A 208 8.88 3.55 23.70
C ARG A 208 9.83 4.39 24.55
N ALA A 209 9.71 5.71 24.49
CA ALA A 209 10.54 6.62 25.30
C ALA A 209 9.87 6.98 26.63
N PRO A 210 10.63 7.39 27.63
CA PRO A 210 10.07 7.95 28.86
C PRO A 210 9.13 9.12 28.58
N GLY A 211 8.00 9.12 29.22
CA GLY A 211 6.96 10.15 29.09
C GLY A 211 6.12 10.26 30.36
N PRO A 212 5.10 11.11 30.34
CA PRO A 212 4.19 11.23 31.48
C PRO A 212 3.43 9.91 31.67
N SER A 213 3.15 9.56 32.94
CA SER A 213 2.29 8.43 33.25
C SER A 213 0.83 8.75 32.89
N TYR A 214 0.15 7.75 32.34
CA TYR A 214 -1.25 7.84 31.93
C TYR A 214 -2.10 6.85 32.73
N THR A 215 -3.27 7.30 33.13
CA THR A 215 -4.32 6.39 33.61
C THR A 215 -4.94 5.61 32.46
N PRO A 216 -5.66 4.50 32.70
CA PRO A 216 -6.39 3.79 31.64
C PRO A 216 -7.35 4.69 30.84
N ALA A 217 -8.03 5.63 31.52
CA ALA A 217 -8.94 6.57 30.86
C ALA A 217 -8.20 7.54 29.93
N GLU A 218 -7.05 8.06 30.35
CA GLU A 218 -6.20 8.92 29.52
C GLU A 218 -5.60 8.15 28.35
N THR A 219 -5.23 6.88 28.55
CA THR A 219 -4.74 6.00 27.48
C THR A 219 -5.83 5.79 26.42
N ASN A 220 -7.05 5.50 26.84
CA ASN A 220 -8.18 5.36 25.92
C ASN A 220 -8.48 6.68 25.19
N ALA A 221 -8.41 7.82 25.89
CA ALA A 221 -8.57 9.13 25.25
C ALA A 221 -7.48 9.38 24.19
N PHE A 222 -6.24 8.95 24.46
CA PHE A 222 -5.15 9.07 23.50
C PHE A 222 -5.35 8.19 22.27
N PHE A 223 -5.81 6.95 22.42
CA PHE A 223 -6.13 6.10 21.27
C PHE A 223 -7.31 6.65 20.44
N ARG A 224 -8.31 7.25 21.10
CA ARG A 224 -9.35 7.99 20.38
C ARG A 224 -8.82 9.19 19.61
N PHE A 225 -7.83 9.88 20.18
CA PHE A 225 -7.14 10.96 19.47
C PHE A 225 -6.39 10.45 18.24
N LEU A 226 -5.65 9.34 18.32
CA LEU A 226 -5.00 8.75 17.15
C LEU A 226 -6.02 8.42 16.05
N ALA A 227 -7.14 7.79 16.42
CA ALA A 227 -8.20 7.47 15.48
C ALA A 227 -8.86 8.73 14.87
N HIS A 228 -8.97 9.80 15.66
CA HIS A 228 -9.46 11.10 15.19
C HIS A 228 -8.51 11.72 14.15
N VAL A 229 -7.21 11.68 14.39
CA VAL A 229 -6.20 12.17 13.45
C VAL A 229 -6.29 11.42 12.13
N ASP A 230 -6.28 10.07 12.17
CA ASP A 230 -6.44 9.23 10.98
C ASP A 230 -7.73 9.59 10.21
N ALA A 231 -8.86 9.66 10.91
CA ALA A 231 -10.16 9.95 10.28
C ALA A 231 -10.17 11.34 9.64
N THR A 232 -9.62 12.35 10.31
CA THR A 232 -9.57 13.72 9.81
C THR A 232 -8.74 13.83 8.53
N TYR A 233 -7.58 13.19 8.51
CA TYR A 233 -6.73 13.14 7.32
C TYR A 233 -7.44 12.46 6.14
N PHE A 234 -7.95 11.24 6.34
CA PHE A 234 -8.60 10.51 5.26
C PHE A 234 -9.88 11.19 4.76
N ASP A 235 -10.64 11.82 5.64
CA ASP A 235 -11.81 12.60 5.23
C ASP A 235 -11.41 13.83 4.40
N ALA A 236 -10.33 14.53 4.78
CA ALA A 236 -9.82 15.68 4.03
C ALA A 236 -9.30 15.27 2.64
N MET A 237 -8.56 14.17 2.54
CA MET A 237 -8.11 13.64 1.26
C MET A 237 -9.27 13.14 0.40
N ARG A 238 -10.24 12.46 1.01
CA ARG A 238 -11.45 12.01 0.32
C ARG A 238 -12.25 13.19 -0.24
N ALA A 239 -12.43 14.25 0.54
CA ALA A 239 -13.12 15.46 0.07
C ALA A 239 -12.38 16.08 -1.13
N CYS A 240 -11.06 16.19 -1.07
CA CYS A 240 -10.29 16.64 -2.22
C CYS A 240 -10.51 15.76 -3.46
N LEU A 241 -10.46 14.44 -3.30
CA LEU A 241 -10.65 13.51 -4.42
C LEU A 241 -12.07 13.55 -4.99
N LYS A 242 -13.10 13.51 -4.12
CA LYS A 242 -14.49 13.42 -4.54
C LYS A 242 -15.09 14.78 -4.94
N ASP A 243 -14.93 15.78 -4.08
CA ASP A 243 -15.67 17.01 -4.20
C ASP A 243 -14.93 18.06 -5.04
N GLU A 244 -13.57 18.13 -4.93
CA GLU A 244 -12.78 19.08 -5.70
C GLU A 244 -12.36 18.51 -7.08
N LEU A 245 -11.81 17.27 -7.10
CA LEU A 245 -11.33 16.65 -8.34
C LEU A 245 -12.44 15.90 -9.11
N GLY A 246 -13.53 15.55 -8.47
CA GLY A 246 -14.64 14.84 -9.10
C GLY A 246 -14.36 13.36 -9.41
N VAL A 247 -13.48 12.70 -8.64
CA VAL A 247 -13.17 11.28 -8.78
C VAL A 247 -14.41 10.44 -8.50
N ARG A 248 -14.89 9.70 -9.50
CA ARG A 248 -16.13 8.92 -9.39
C ARG A 248 -15.93 7.50 -8.88
N VAL A 249 -14.75 6.94 -9.03
CA VAL A 249 -14.44 5.58 -8.60
C VAL A 249 -14.32 5.45 -7.08
N PRO A 250 -14.45 4.23 -6.53
CA PRO A 250 -14.28 3.99 -5.10
C PRO A 250 -12.88 4.41 -4.59
N ILE A 251 -12.86 4.88 -3.34
CA ILE A 251 -11.64 5.31 -2.64
C ILE A 251 -11.37 4.38 -1.47
N CYS A 252 -10.12 3.95 -1.36
CA CYS A 252 -9.52 3.27 -0.22
C CYS A 252 -8.64 4.25 0.56
N ALA A 253 -8.63 4.17 1.89
CA ALA A 253 -7.76 4.99 2.74
C ALA A 253 -6.32 4.45 2.77
N THR A 254 -6.14 3.42 3.53
CA THR A 254 -4.91 2.63 3.75
C THR A 254 -5.32 1.21 4.14
N GLN A 255 -4.34 0.38 4.53
CA GLN A 255 -4.59 -1.00 4.95
C GLN A 255 -4.97 -1.08 6.42
N ILE A 256 -5.75 -2.09 6.78
CA ILE A 256 -6.38 -2.20 8.10
C ILE A 256 -5.40 -2.34 9.27
N ASP A 257 -4.21 -2.87 9.03
CA ASP A 257 -3.19 -3.01 10.08
C ASP A 257 -2.57 -1.66 10.51
N TYR A 258 -2.83 -0.60 9.74
CA TYR A 258 -2.24 0.74 9.95
C TYR A 258 -3.24 1.74 10.54
N CYS A 259 -4.52 1.40 10.53
CA CYS A 259 -5.60 2.26 10.93
C CYS A 259 -6.74 1.44 11.55
N THR A 260 -7.67 2.05 12.28
CA THR A 260 -8.78 1.31 12.89
C THR A 260 -9.84 0.89 11.86
N PRO A 261 -10.53 -0.24 12.07
CA PRO A 261 -11.66 -0.62 11.24
C PRO A 261 -12.77 0.44 11.17
N HIS A 262 -12.96 1.21 12.24
CA HIS A 262 -13.95 2.29 12.30
C HIS A 262 -13.61 3.43 11.34
N THR A 263 -12.33 3.83 11.26
CA THR A 263 -11.86 4.83 10.29
C THR A 263 -12.02 4.32 8.86
N LEU A 264 -11.62 3.07 8.61
CA LEU A 264 -11.72 2.48 7.26
C LEU A 264 -13.16 2.25 6.81
N ALA A 265 -14.08 1.99 7.73
CA ALA A 265 -15.51 1.87 7.43
C ALA A 265 -16.14 3.16 6.84
N ARG A 266 -15.49 4.30 7.01
CA ARG A 266 -15.91 5.59 6.41
C ARG A 266 -15.56 5.69 4.92
N GLN A 267 -14.69 4.83 4.42
CA GLN A 267 -14.24 4.81 3.03
C GLN A 267 -15.08 3.85 2.18
N ASP A 268 -14.86 3.87 0.86
CA ASP A 268 -15.65 3.06 -0.08
C ASP A 268 -15.22 1.60 -0.08
N ILE A 269 -13.94 1.33 0.15
CA ILE A 269 -13.32 -0.01 0.12
C ILE A 269 -12.47 -0.19 1.38
N VAL A 270 -12.46 -1.39 1.92
CA VAL A 270 -11.53 -1.82 2.97
C VAL A 270 -10.46 -2.71 2.36
N ASP A 271 -9.21 -2.46 2.69
CA ASP A 271 -8.04 -3.13 2.15
C ASP A 271 -7.16 -3.73 3.25
N ILE A 272 -6.39 -4.74 2.89
CA ILE A 272 -5.38 -5.35 3.75
C ILE A 272 -4.21 -5.87 2.92
N HIS A 273 -3.02 -5.92 3.53
CA HIS A 273 -1.86 -6.63 2.98
C HIS A 273 -1.66 -7.97 3.70
N LEU A 274 -1.34 -9.01 2.91
CA LEU A 274 -1.19 -10.38 3.39
C LEU A 274 0.02 -11.05 2.77
N TYR A 275 1.02 -11.37 3.57
CA TYR A 275 2.20 -12.10 3.09
C TYR A 275 2.36 -13.41 3.83
N TRP A 276 2.46 -14.51 3.09
CA TRP A 276 2.80 -15.82 3.64
C TRP A 276 4.31 -15.94 3.73
N THR A 277 4.83 -16.31 4.90
CA THR A 277 6.27 -16.43 5.14
C THR A 277 7.05 -15.17 4.73
N HIS A 278 6.56 -13.99 5.17
CA HIS A 278 7.28 -12.74 4.93
C HIS A 278 8.75 -12.88 5.32
N PRO A 279 9.70 -12.48 4.45
CA PRO A 279 11.10 -12.53 4.81
C PRO A 279 11.34 -11.76 6.10
N GLY A 280 11.98 -12.42 7.03
CA GLY A 280 12.34 -11.86 8.32
C GLY A 280 13.82 -12.08 8.60
N MET A 281 14.28 -11.51 9.68
CA MET A 281 15.58 -11.82 10.23
C MET A 281 15.34 -12.67 11.48
N ASP A 282 15.36 -14.00 11.29
CA ASP A 282 15.39 -14.92 12.41
C ASP A 282 16.84 -15.05 12.88
N GLY A 283 17.11 -14.63 14.06
CA GLY A 283 18.42 -14.67 14.69
C GLY A 283 18.69 -13.36 15.43
N GLU A 284 19.60 -13.42 16.35
CA GLU A 284 20.11 -12.24 17.01
C GLU A 284 20.73 -11.32 15.96
N VAL A 285 20.10 -10.17 15.76
CA VAL A 285 20.73 -9.09 14.98
C VAL A 285 22.01 -8.73 15.72
N PRO A 286 23.20 -8.84 15.09
CA PRO A 286 24.44 -8.49 15.75
C PRO A 286 24.34 -7.11 16.40
N ALA A 287 24.80 -6.98 17.62
CA ALA A 287 24.78 -5.71 18.34
C ALA A 287 25.40 -4.60 17.47
N GLY A 288 24.69 -3.49 17.29
CA GLY A 288 25.13 -2.36 16.48
C GLY A 288 24.68 -2.37 15.01
N VAL A 289 23.95 -3.40 14.56
CA VAL A 289 23.34 -3.39 13.21
C VAL A 289 21.98 -2.67 13.29
N ASP A 290 21.94 -1.43 12.85
CA ASP A 290 20.68 -0.73 12.62
C ASP A 290 20.11 -1.15 11.25
N LEU A 291 19.16 -2.05 11.25
CA LEU A 291 18.48 -2.57 10.05
C LEU A 291 17.77 -1.48 9.24
N ARG A 292 17.67 -0.29 9.80
CA ARG A 292 17.05 0.89 9.18
C ARG A 292 18.06 1.82 8.50
N ARG A 293 19.38 1.55 8.62
CA ARG A 293 20.44 2.51 8.24
C ARG A 293 21.52 2.03 7.26
N GLY A 294 21.38 0.92 6.57
CA GLY A 294 22.49 0.55 5.69
C GLY A 294 22.23 -0.60 4.72
N PRO A 295 23.15 -0.84 3.82
CA PRO A 295 23.04 -2.01 2.95
C PRO A 295 23.08 -3.25 3.82
N HIS A 296 21.94 -3.92 3.95
CA HIS A 296 21.79 -5.17 4.71
C HIS A 296 22.55 -6.35 4.05
N ARG A 297 23.68 -6.07 3.42
CA ARG A 297 24.46 -7.03 2.61
C ARG A 297 24.96 -8.23 3.40
N ASN A 298 25.05 -8.10 4.71
CA ASN A 298 25.63 -9.09 5.59
C ASN A 298 24.65 -9.63 6.65
N VAL A 299 23.38 -9.28 6.57
CA VAL A 299 22.37 -9.83 7.48
C VAL A 299 21.70 -11.01 6.78
N PRO A 300 21.73 -12.22 7.34
CA PRO A 300 21.05 -13.35 6.72
C PRO A 300 19.54 -13.11 6.74
N TRP A 301 18.94 -13.04 5.55
CA TRP A 301 17.51 -13.12 5.41
C TRP A 301 17.06 -14.55 5.66
N CYS A 302 16.19 -14.74 6.64
CA CYS A 302 15.56 -16.02 6.89
C CYS A 302 14.27 -16.11 6.10
N PHE A 303 14.22 -17.08 5.23
CA PHE A 303 13.03 -17.47 4.49
C PHE A 303 12.52 -18.77 5.06
N ARG A 304 11.27 -18.77 5.49
CA ARG A 304 10.62 -20.00 5.97
C ARG A 304 10.10 -20.78 4.78
N ASN A 305 10.47 -22.05 4.74
CA ASN A 305 10.03 -22.95 3.69
C ASN A 305 8.83 -23.79 4.21
N VAL A 306 7.67 -23.16 4.25
CA VAL A 306 6.46 -23.73 4.84
C VAL A 306 5.32 -23.72 3.82
N SER A 307 4.62 -24.88 3.70
CA SER A 307 3.39 -24.99 2.92
C SER A 307 2.23 -24.29 3.61
N LEU A 308 1.54 -23.42 2.90
CA LEU A 308 0.31 -22.79 3.37
C LEU A 308 -0.83 -23.84 3.50
N VAL A 309 -0.94 -24.73 2.53
CA VAL A 309 -2.02 -25.72 2.46
C VAL A 309 -1.83 -26.85 3.48
N ALA A 310 -0.59 -27.34 3.63
CA ALA A 310 -0.28 -28.44 4.55
C ALA A 310 -0.10 -27.99 6.00
N SER A 311 0.07 -26.70 6.25
CA SER A 311 0.27 -26.17 7.59
C SER A 311 -1.03 -26.25 8.40
N ARG A 312 -1.08 -27.14 9.37
CA ARG A 312 -2.22 -27.27 10.30
C ARG A 312 -2.11 -26.34 11.50
N ARG A 313 -0.94 -25.79 11.74
CA ARG A 313 -0.65 -24.81 12.77
C ARG A 313 0.35 -23.81 12.20
N HIS A 314 -0.05 -22.61 12.12
CA HIS A 314 0.81 -21.50 11.71
C HIS A 314 1.69 -21.11 12.90
N ALA A 315 2.79 -21.84 13.07
CA ALA A 315 3.62 -21.81 14.27
C ALA A 315 4.66 -20.68 14.28
N ALA A 316 4.36 -19.53 13.71
CA ALA A 316 5.28 -18.42 13.73
C ALA A 316 4.56 -17.12 14.07
N ALA A 317 5.21 -16.25 14.81
CA ALA A 317 4.67 -15.02 15.38
C ALA A 317 4.01 -14.04 14.37
N TYR A 318 4.14 -14.28 13.07
CA TYR A 318 3.50 -13.50 12.02
C TYR A 318 2.45 -14.29 11.21
N ASP A 319 2.40 -15.62 11.35
CA ASP A 319 1.64 -16.49 10.46
C ASP A 319 0.50 -17.26 11.17
N GLU A 320 0.39 -17.15 12.50
CA GLU A 320 -0.50 -17.99 13.31
C GLU A 320 -1.96 -17.91 12.91
N ASP A 321 -2.37 -16.84 12.24
CA ASP A 321 -3.76 -16.60 11.85
C ASP A 321 -3.92 -16.04 10.44
N PHE A 322 -3.00 -16.36 9.52
CA PHE A 322 -2.98 -15.81 8.18
C PHE A 322 -4.37 -15.77 7.51
N VAL A 323 -5.11 -16.88 7.58
CA VAL A 323 -6.44 -16.96 6.98
C VAL A 323 -7.52 -16.42 7.92
N THR A 324 -7.53 -16.86 9.19
CA THR A 324 -8.61 -16.56 10.11
C THR A 324 -8.58 -15.12 10.57
N HIS A 325 -7.44 -14.66 11.06
CA HIS A 325 -7.28 -13.30 11.56
C HIS A 325 -7.56 -12.26 10.45
N ARG A 326 -7.00 -12.47 9.27
CA ARG A 326 -7.15 -11.53 8.17
C ARG A 326 -8.55 -11.53 7.56
N ALA A 327 -9.18 -12.69 7.45
CA ALA A 327 -10.56 -12.78 6.97
C ALA A 327 -11.57 -12.09 7.92
N THR A 328 -11.29 -12.04 9.24
CA THR A 328 -12.14 -11.37 10.23
C THR A 328 -12.02 -9.83 10.21
N MET A 329 -10.99 -9.29 9.57
CA MET A 329 -10.80 -7.84 9.47
C MET A 329 -11.72 -7.15 8.45
N ARG A 330 -12.56 -7.90 7.75
CA ARG A 330 -13.54 -7.32 6.82
C ARG A 330 -14.57 -6.50 7.57
N VAL A 331 -14.94 -5.36 6.98
CA VAL A 331 -16.04 -4.54 7.50
C VAL A 331 -17.33 -4.90 6.77
N LYS A 332 -18.36 -5.29 7.52
CA LYS A 332 -19.66 -5.66 6.95
C LYS A 332 -20.25 -4.51 6.16
N GLY A 333 -20.73 -4.81 4.95
CA GLY A 333 -21.35 -3.81 4.06
C GLY A 333 -20.36 -2.96 3.26
N ARG A 334 -19.06 -3.25 3.36
CA ARG A 334 -18.02 -2.63 2.53
C ARG A 334 -17.38 -3.66 1.60
N PRO A 335 -17.09 -3.30 0.34
CA PRO A 335 -16.20 -4.09 -0.50
C PRO A 335 -14.86 -4.31 0.20
N PHE A 336 -14.28 -5.48 0.02
CA PHE A 336 -13.01 -5.85 0.61
C PHE A 336 -12.02 -6.28 -0.47
N MET A 337 -10.79 -5.81 -0.37
CA MET A 337 -9.71 -6.21 -1.26
C MET A 337 -8.46 -6.59 -0.47
N VAL A 338 -7.55 -7.26 -1.17
CA VAL A 338 -6.19 -7.50 -0.75
C VAL A 338 -5.30 -6.93 -1.85
N SER A 339 -4.75 -5.73 -1.61
CA SER A 339 -3.98 -5.01 -2.64
C SER A 339 -2.51 -5.42 -2.69
N GLU A 340 -2.02 -6.13 -1.66
CA GLU A 340 -0.71 -6.77 -1.68
C GLU A 340 -0.77 -8.14 -1.01
N THR A 341 -0.30 -9.16 -1.75
CA THR A 341 -0.22 -10.52 -1.22
C THR A 341 0.82 -11.33 -1.98
N ALA A 342 1.62 -12.11 -1.27
CA ALA A 342 2.63 -12.99 -1.87
C ALA A 342 3.07 -14.11 -0.93
N SER A 343 3.61 -15.16 -1.54
CA SER A 343 4.59 -16.05 -0.92
C SER A 343 5.96 -15.75 -1.54
N PRO A 344 6.89 -15.14 -0.80
CA PRO A 344 8.15 -14.70 -1.36
C PRO A 344 9.06 -15.87 -1.77
N TYR A 345 9.90 -15.60 -2.74
CA TYR A 345 10.99 -16.52 -3.11
C TYR A 345 12.05 -16.54 -1.98
N PRO A 346 12.67 -17.68 -1.63
CA PRO A 346 12.65 -18.97 -2.32
C PRO A 346 11.74 -20.05 -1.69
N ASN A 347 10.57 -19.72 -1.17
CA ASN A 347 9.65 -20.71 -0.63
C ASN A 347 9.34 -21.80 -1.68
N TRP A 348 9.65 -23.05 -1.39
CA TRP A 348 9.43 -24.20 -2.29
C TRP A 348 7.94 -24.46 -2.57
N TYR A 349 7.07 -24.00 -1.68
CA TYR A 349 5.61 -24.13 -1.80
C TYR A 349 4.95 -22.90 -2.45
N GLY A 350 5.76 -22.03 -3.09
CA GLY A 350 5.26 -20.78 -3.70
C GLY A 350 4.14 -20.99 -4.71
N ALA A 351 4.13 -22.13 -5.42
CA ALA A 351 3.13 -22.48 -6.42
C ALA A 351 1.70 -22.63 -5.83
N GLU A 352 1.55 -23.03 -4.57
CA GLU A 352 0.22 -23.24 -3.96
C GLU A 352 -0.44 -21.92 -3.51
N PHE A 353 0.34 -20.88 -3.27
CA PHE A 353 -0.13 -19.65 -2.65
C PHE A 353 -1.20 -18.94 -3.48
N ASN A 354 -0.91 -18.66 -4.73
CA ASN A 354 -1.81 -17.91 -5.59
C ASN A 354 -3.15 -18.61 -5.86
N PRO A 355 -3.19 -19.92 -6.18
CA PRO A 355 -4.45 -20.67 -6.28
C PRO A 355 -5.26 -20.66 -4.98
N PHE A 356 -4.60 -20.88 -3.83
CA PHE A 356 -5.25 -20.84 -2.54
C PHE A 356 -5.90 -19.49 -2.26
N MET A 357 -5.17 -18.39 -2.49
CA MET A 357 -5.68 -17.04 -2.24
C MET A 357 -6.90 -16.69 -3.10
N ARG A 358 -6.96 -17.13 -4.36
CA ARG A 358 -8.12 -16.87 -5.23
C ARG A 358 -9.31 -17.75 -4.86
N ALA A 359 -9.08 -18.99 -4.45
CA ALA A 359 -10.14 -19.85 -3.93
C ALA A 359 -10.73 -19.27 -2.63
N LEU A 360 -9.87 -18.85 -1.69
CA LEU A 360 -10.28 -18.19 -0.46
C LEU A 360 -11.06 -16.91 -0.72
N ALA A 361 -10.53 -16.05 -1.60
CA ALA A 361 -11.16 -14.80 -1.97
C ALA A 361 -12.54 -15.00 -2.61
N ALA A 362 -12.69 -16.00 -3.48
CA ALA A 362 -13.98 -16.37 -4.06
C ALA A 362 -14.94 -16.88 -2.98
N PHE A 363 -14.50 -17.78 -2.10
CA PHE A 363 -15.28 -18.30 -0.99
C PHE A 363 -15.70 -17.21 0.00
N GLN A 364 -14.80 -16.27 0.31
CA GLN A 364 -15.05 -15.15 1.21
C GLN A 364 -15.74 -13.96 0.52
N ASP A 365 -16.02 -14.07 -0.77
CA ASP A 365 -16.66 -13.03 -1.56
C ASP A 365 -15.90 -11.68 -1.59
N TRP A 366 -14.58 -11.72 -1.73
CA TRP A 366 -13.75 -10.52 -1.87
C TRP A 366 -13.90 -9.89 -3.26
N GLY A 367 -13.67 -8.57 -3.34
CA GLY A 367 -13.75 -7.81 -4.57
C GLY A 367 -12.48 -7.83 -5.41
N ALA A 368 -11.31 -7.91 -4.77
CA ALA A 368 -10.03 -7.91 -5.46
C ALA A 368 -8.96 -8.72 -4.73
N VAL A 369 -8.04 -9.31 -5.51
CA VAL A 369 -6.77 -9.88 -5.04
C VAL A 369 -5.67 -9.44 -5.99
N ILE A 370 -4.70 -8.70 -5.49
CA ILE A 370 -3.60 -8.14 -6.26
C ILE A 370 -2.28 -8.70 -5.71
N THR A 371 -1.58 -9.49 -6.51
CA THR A 371 -0.32 -10.13 -6.10
C THR A 371 0.82 -9.12 -6.11
N HIS A 372 1.60 -9.08 -5.07
CA HIS A 372 2.79 -8.23 -4.94
C HIS A 372 4.07 -9.09 -5.13
N SER A 373 4.93 -8.77 -6.08
CA SER A 373 4.78 -7.82 -7.15
C SER A 373 5.15 -8.48 -8.49
N TRP A 374 4.59 -8.00 -9.60
CA TRP A 374 5.02 -8.46 -10.90
C TRP A 374 6.51 -8.23 -11.05
N ASN A 375 6.93 -6.98 -10.92
CA ASN A 375 8.31 -6.58 -10.87
C ASN A 375 8.48 -5.20 -10.23
N ASN A 376 9.71 -4.90 -9.84
CA ASN A 376 10.12 -3.62 -9.24
C ASN A 376 11.24 -2.96 -10.05
N ASP A 377 11.67 -3.60 -11.13
CA ASP A 377 12.81 -3.22 -11.96
C ASP A 377 12.35 -2.60 -13.30
N LEU A 378 13.26 -1.90 -13.98
CA LEU A 378 13.05 -1.39 -15.33
C LEU A 378 12.84 -2.48 -16.38
N ASP A 379 13.38 -3.68 -16.16
CA ASP A 379 13.08 -4.83 -17.01
C ASP A 379 11.71 -5.42 -16.62
N PRO A 380 10.65 -5.23 -17.41
CA PRO A 380 9.33 -5.72 -17.08
C PRO A 380 9.19 -7.24 -17.28
N GLU A 381 10.16 -7.89 -17.92
CA GLU A 381 10.14 -9.31 -18.25
C GLU A 381 11.47 -10.00 -17.92
N PRO A 382 11.92 -9.93 -16.65
CA PRO A 382 13.19 -10.52 -16.27
C PRO A 382 13.16 -12.04 -16.44
N ASP A 383 14.29 -12.59 -16.90
CA ASP A 383 14.53 -14.04 -17.03
C ASP A 383 14.91 -14.70 -15.69
N ARG A 384 14.96 -13.92 -14.61
CA ARG A 384 15.36 -14.33 -13.27
C ARG A 384 14.54 -13.61 -12.20
N VAL A 385 14.61 -14.12 -10.97
CA VAL A 385 14.07 -13.45 -9.80
C VAL A 385 15.00 -12.31 -9.39
N THR A 386 14.54 -11.08 -9.52
CA THR A 386 15.32 -9.86 -9.21
C THR A 386 15.14 -9.41 -7.76
N PHE A 387 14.00 -9.74 -7.16
CA PHE A 387 13.66 -9.42 -5.79
C PHE A 387 12.74 -10.52 -5.22
N PHE A 388 12.80 -10.79 -3.92
CA PHE A 388 12.07 -11.92 -3.33
C PHE A 388 10.54 -11.85 -3.49
N PHE A 389 9.97 -10.67 -3.67
CA PHE A 389 8.55 -10.53 -4.00
C PHE A 389 8.27 -10.54 -5.50
N SER A 390 9.26 -10.29 -6.36
CA SER A 390 9.06 -10.28 -7.82
C SER A 390 8.80 -11.68 -8.34
N PHE A 391 7.73 -11.85 -9.10
CA PHE A 391 7.35 -13.17 -9.62
C PHE A 391 7.28 -13.24 -11.17
N ALA A 392 7.54 -12.15 -11.90
CA ALA A 392 7.53 -12.14 -13.36
C ALA A 392 8.43 -13.24 -13.98
N GLY A 393 9.59 -13.51 -13.36
CA GLY A 393 10.52 -14.59 -13.73
C GLY A 393 10.22 -15.94 -13.06
N ARG A 394 9.13 -16.09 -12.29
CA ARG A 394 8.79 -17.31 -11.56
C ARG A 394 7.70 -18.11 -12.26
N THR A 395 8.11 -19.13 -13.00
CA THR A 395 7.16 -20.00 -13.72
C THR A 395 6.20 -20.74 -12.80
N ASP A 396 6.64 -21.12 -11.60
CA ASP A 396 5.83 -21.73 -10.55
C ASP A 396 4.64 -20.86 -10.10
N CYS A 397 4.78 -19.54 -10.19
CA CYS A 397 3.71 -18.60 -9.88
C CYS A 397 2.90 -18.21 -11.12
N VAL A 398 3.57 -17.86 -12.22
CA VAL A 398 2.94 -17.28 -13.40
C VAL A 398 2.05 -18.29 -14.15
N ALA A 399 2.45 -19.57 -14.17
CA ALA A 399 1.71 -20.62 -14.87
C ALA A 399 0.28 -20.82 -14.36
N HIS A 400 -0.01 -20.45 -13.12
CA HIS A 400 -1.32 -20.64 -12.51
C HIS A 400 -2.32 -19.51 -12.80
N PHE A 401 -1.86 -18.32 -13.23
CA PHE A 401 -2.72 -17.15 -13.37
C PHE A 401 -3.93 -17.34 -14.29
N PRO A 402 -3.84 -17.97 -15.47
CA PRO A 402 -5.01 -18.17 -16.32
C PRO A 402 -6.11 -19.01 -15.65
N ALA A 403 -5.73 -20.09 -14.95
CA ALA A 403 -6.68 -20.93 -14.23
C ALA A 403 -7.30 -20.19 -13.02
N MET A 404 -6.49 -19.43 -12.30
CA MET A 404 -6.95 -18.62 -11.19
C MET A 404 -7.88 -17.49 -11.61
N ALA A 405 -7.57 -16.83 -12.75
CA ALA A 405 -8.44 -15.83 -13.32
C ALA A 405 -9.81 -16.42 -13.65
N ALA A 406 -9.84 -17.58 -14.30
CA ALA A 406 -11.08 -18.28 -14.59
C ALA A 406 -11.86 -18.59 -13.30
N MET A 407 -11.21 -19.18 -12.31
CA MET A 407 -11.83 -19.54 -11.02
C MET A 407 -12.40 -18.32 -10.29
N PHE A 408 -11.64 -17.24 -10.16
CA PHE A 408 -12.02 -16.08 -9.36
C PHE A 408 -12.97 -15.13 -10.08
N LEU A 409 -12.69 -14.82 -11.35
CA LEU A 409 -13.49 -13.85 -12.11
C LEU A 409 -14.85 -14.42 -12.55
N ARG A 410 -14.90 -15.71 -12.93
CA ARG A 410 -16.16 -16.40 -13.27
C ARG A 410 -16.95 -16.79 -12.03
N GLY A 411 -16.30 -16.92 -10.87
CA GLY A 411 -16.95 -17.37 -9.64
C GLY A 411 -17.18 -18.89 -9.60
N ASP A 412 -16.22 -19.67 -10.11
CA ASP A 412 -16.29 -21.15 -10.09
C ASP A 412 -16.29 -21.71 -8.66
N VAL A 413 -15.78 -20.94 -7.71
CA VAL A 413 -15.95 -21.19 -6.27
C VAL A 413 -17.09 -20.32 -5.76
N ALA A 414 -18.15 -20.95 -5.26
CA ALA A 414 -19.30 -20.25 -4.70
C ALA A 414 -18.93 -19.55 -3.39
N PRO A 415 -19.44 -18.33 -3.16
CA PRO A 415 -19.29 -17.66 -1.88
C PRO A 415 -19.91 -18.46 -0.72
N ALA A 416 -19.35 -18.32 0.49
CA ALA A 416 -19.89 -18.90 1.70
C ALA A 416 -21.33 -18.44 1.95
N VAL A 417 -22.22 -19.37 2.24
CA VAL A 417 -23.66 -19.09 2.48
C VAL A 417 -23.88 -18.44 3.84
N HIS A 418 -23.04 -18.77 4.81
CA HIS A 418 -23.13 -18.27 6.18
C HIS A 418 -21.97 -17.33 6.48
N THR A 419 -22.30 -16.13 6.95
CA THR A 419 -21.32 -15.18 7.47
C THR A 419 -21.57 -14.89 8.94
N ARG A 420 -20.50 -14.82 9.72
CA ARG A 420 -20.54 -14.37 11.12
C ARG A 420 -19.87 -12.99 11.19
N GLY A 421 -20.47 -12.09 11.95
CA GLY A 421 -19.91 -10.76 12.20
C GLY A 421 -19.66 -10.57 13.70
N PHE A 422 -18.57 -9.90 14.02
CA PHE A 422 -18.31 -9.39 15.35
C PHE A 422 -18.77 -7.94 15.41
N VAL A 423 -19.40 -7.57 16.51
CA VAL A 423 -19.72 -6.16 16.77
C VAL A 423 -18.61 -5.59 17.63
N THR A 424 -18.00 -4.54 17.18
CA THR A 424 -16.98 -3.80 17.94
C THR A 424 -17.51 -2.41 18.28
N SER A 425 -17.24 -1.96 19.50
CA SER A 425 -17.49 -0.58 19.91
C SER A 425 -16.29 0.29 19.55
N PRO A 426 -16.49 1.57 19.20
CA PRO A 426 -15.39 2.52 19.08
C PRO A 426 -14.77 2.91 20.43
N ASP A 427 -15.38 2.49 21.55
CA ASP A 427 -14.95 2.77 22.93
C ASP A 427 -14.01 1.72 23.51
#